data_87519a719db91dd56ff9bb2ea065b4c8
#
_entry.id   87519a719db91dd56ff9bb2ea065b4c8
#
_cell.length_a   1.000
_cell.length_b   1.000
_cell.length_c   1.000
_cell.angle_alpha   90.00
_cell.angle_beta   90.00
_cell.angle_gamma   90.00
#
_symmetry.space_group_name_H-M   'P 1'
#
loop_
_entity.id
_entity.type
_entity.pdbx_description
1 polymer ?
#
loop_
_entity_poly.entity_id
_entity_poly.type
_entity_poly.pdbx_seq_one_letter_code
_entity_poly.pdbx_strand_id
1 'polypeptide(L)' 'MKNRLKVLRAERDWSQSELADRLEVSRQSVNAIETGKSDPSLPLAFRIAQWFELRIEEIFTPPTAA' A
#
# COMPACT_ATOMS: atom_id res chain seq x y z
N MET A 1 -0.47 -7.29 7.39
CA MET A 1 -0.67 -8.02 6.11
C MET A 1 0.57 -7.85 5.25
N LYS A 2 1.05 -8.92 4.68
CA LYS A 2 2.17 -8.86 3.74
C LYS A 2 1.76 -8.11 2.48
N ASN A 3 2.68 -7.31 1.95
CA ASN A 3 2.39 -6.56 0.72
C ASN A 3 3.68 -6.16 0.02
N ARG A 4 3.52 -5.70 -1.22
CA ARG A 4 4.61 -5.26 -2.07
C ARG A 4 4.65 -3.73 -2.20
N LEU A 5 3.98 -3.02 -1.31
CA LEU A 5 3.82 -1.57 -1.45
C LEU A 5 5.17 -0.84 -1.47
N LYS A 6 6.08 -1.23 -0.60
CA LYS A 6 7.41 -0.62 -0.54
C LYS A 6 8.16 -0.80 -1.86
N VAL A 7 8.10 -2.01 -2.42
CA VAL A 7 8.77 -2.31 -3.70
C VAL A 7 8.16 -1.51 -4.83
N LEU A 8 6.83 -1.48 -4.90
CA LEU A 8 6.13 -0.74 -5.95
C LEU A 8 6.43 0.75 -5.87
N ARG A 9 6.48 1.28 -4.65
CA ARG A 9 6.83 2.68 -4.43
C ARG A 9 8.25 2.97 -4.91
N ALA A 10 9.19 2.10 -4.53
CA ALA A 10 10.59 2.26 -4.90
C ALA A 10 10.78 2.20 -6.42
N GLU A 11 10.03 1.36 -7.12
CA GLU A 11 10.09 1.26 -8.57
C GLU A 11 9.69 2.56 -9.26
N ARG A 12 8.91 3.39 -8.59
CA ARG A 12 8.48 4.70 -9.09
C ARG A 12 9.34 5.84 -8.55
N ASP A 13 10.35 5.52 -7.76
CA ASP A 13 11.20 6.52 -7.09
C ASP A 13 10.40 7.47 -6.19
N TRP A 14 9.32 6.99 -5.61
CA TRP A 14 8.51 7.77 -4.67
C TRP A 14 8.99 7.56 -3.24
N SER A 15 9.12 8.65 -2.49
CA SER A 15 9.29 8.56 -1.04
C SER A 15 7.96 8.15 -0.39
N GLN A 16 8.01 7.77 0.88
CA GLN A 16 6.78 7.49 1.62
C GLN A 16 5.87 8.72 1.64
N SER A 17 6.45 9.92 1.78
CA SER A 17 5.68 11.16 1.78
C SER A 17 5.02 11.40 0.44
N GLU A 18 5.71 11.14 -0.66
CA GLU A 18 5.14 11.30 -1.99
C GLU A 18 3.97 10.34 -2.23
N LEU A 19 4.11 9.09 -1.79
CA LEU A 19 3.01 8.15 -1.89
C LEU A 19 1.84 8.56 -0.99
N ALA A 20 2.15 9.01 0.22
CA ALA A 20 1.13 9.47 1.16
C ALA A 20 0.31 10.61 0.57
N ASP A 21 0.97 11.57 -0.08
CA ASP A 21 0.28 12.68 -0.73
C ASP A 21 -0.67 12.19 -1.82
N ARG A 22 -0.24 11.24 -2.63
CA ARG A 22 -1.08 10.67 -3.69
C ARG A 22 -2.28 9.93 -3.14
N LEU A 23 -2.09 9.27 -2.01
CA LEU A 23 -3.16 8.50 -1.37
C LEU A 23 -4.02 9.35 -0.44
N GLU A 24 -3.63 10.60 -0.19
CA GLU A 24 -4.31 11.52 0.72
C GLU A 24 -4.38 10.97 2.14
N VAL A 25 -3.28 10.38 2.58
CA VAL A 25 -3.12 9.86 3.95
C VAL A 25 -1.80 10.38 4.53
N SER A 26 -1.55 10.12 5.80
CA SER A 26 -0.31 10.52 6.44
C SER A 26 0.84 9.59 6.03
N ARG A 27 2.07 10.10 6.12
CA ARG A 27 3.25 9.28 5.90
C ARG A 27 3.30 8.11 6.89
N GLN A 28 2.86 8.35 8.13
CA GLN A 28 2.80 7.30 9.14
C GLN A 28 1.87 6.16 8.72
N SER A 29 0.76 6.49 8.07
CA SER A 29 -0.16 5.47 7.54
C SER A 29 0.51 4.63 6.47
N VAL A 30 1.26 5.25 5.56
CA VAL A 30 2.01 4.51 4.54
C VAL A 30 3.01 3.58 5.20
N ASN A 31 3.78 4.09 6.15
CA ASN A 31 4.78 3.28 6.84
C ASN A 31 4.14 2.10 7.59
N ALA A 32 3.02 2.34 8.26
CA ALA A 32 2.32 1.28 8.99
C ALA A 32 1.82 0.18 8.05
N ILE A 33 1.36 0.54 6.87
CA ILE A 33 0.93 -0.43 5.87
C ILE A 33 2.13 -1.20 5.33
N GLU A 34 3.20 -0.51 4.97
CA GLU A 34 4.39 -1.15 4.40
C GLU A 34 5.03 -2.15 5.37
N THR A 35 5.01 -1.83 6.64
CA THR A 35 5.61 -2.71 7.67
C THR A 35 4.66 -3.81 8.16
N GLY A 36 3.43 -3.81 7.70
CA GLY A 36 2.44 -4.80 8.09
C GLY A 36 1.79 -4.57 9.43
N LYS A 37 2.05 -3.42 10.06
CA LYS A 37 1.46 -3.09 11.37
C LYS A 37 -0.02 -2.74 11.26
N SER A 38 -0.44 -2.28 10.12
CA SER A 38 -1.81 -1.84 9.90
C SER A 38 -2.24 -2.23 8.50
N ASP A 39 -3.47 -2.68 8.36
CA ASP A 39 -4.02 -2.99 7.05
C ASP A 39 -4.76 -1.76 6.53
N PRO A 40 -4.71 -1.50 5.22
CA PRO A 40 -5.48 -0.39 4.67
C PRO A 40 -6.97 -0.69 4.74
N SER A 41 -7.77 0.37 4.85
CA SER A 41 -9.21 0.23 4.65
C SER A 41 -9.45 -0.24 3.22
N LEU A 42 -10.62 -0.82 2.98
CA LEU A 42 -10.93 -1.27 1.62
C LEU A 42 -10.91 -0.12 0.60
N PRO A 43 -11.49 1.05 0.88
CA PRO A 43 -11.37 2.16 -0.06
C PRO A 43 -9.92 2.56 -0.33
N LEU A 44 -9.07 2.54 0.69
CA LEU A 44 -7.66 2.87 0.51
C LEU A 44 -6.94 1.81 -0.32
N ALA A 45 -7.24 0.54 -0.09
CA ALA A 45 -6.67 -0.55 -0.86
C ALA A 45 -7.02 -0.41 -2.36
N PHE A 46 -8.25 -0.06 -2.68
CA PHE A 46 -8.65 0.18 -4.06
C PHE A 46 -7.90 1.38 -4.66
N ARG A 47 -7.71 2.45 -3.88
CA ARG A 47 -6.98 3.61 -4.36
C ARG A 47 -5.52 3.28 -4.65
N ILE A 48 -4.90 2.49 -3.78
CA ILE A 48 -3.53 2.00 -3.99
C ILE A 48 -3.46 1.20 -5.29
N ALA A 49 -4.39 0.27 -5.48
CA ALA A 49 -4.44 -0.55 -6.68
C ALA A 49 -4.57 0.30 -7.95
N GLN A 50 -5.39 1.35 -7.91
CA GLN A 50 -5.56 2.26 -9.04
C GLN A 50 -4.26 3.00 -9.38
N TRP A 51 -3.54 3.48 -8.36
CA TRP A 51 -2.29 4.19 -8.60
C TRP A 51 -1.23 3.31 -9.25
N PHE A 52 -1.19 2.04 -8.88
CA PHE A 52 -0.20 1.11 -9.43
C PHE A 52 -0.72 0.28 -10.60
N GLU A 53 -1.98 0.48 -10.98
CA GLU A 53 -2.63 -0.23 -12.09
C GLU A 53 -2.51 -1.76 -11.93
N LEU A 54 -2.72 -2.20 -10.70
CA LEU A 54 -2.68 -3.61 -10.33
C LEU A 54 -3.96 -3.96 -9.58
N ARG A 55 -4.23 -5.24 -9.49
CA ARG A 55 -5.32 -5.71 -8.63
C ARG A 55 -4.85 -5.75 -7.18
N ILE A 56 -5.79 -5.64 -6.26
CA ILE A 56 -5.47 -5.65 -4.82
C ILE A 56 -4.65 -6.89 -4.46
N GLU A 57 -5.04 -8.04 -4.96
CA GLU A 57 -4.35 -9.30 -4.64
C GLU A 57 -2.96 -9.41 -5.25
N GLU A 58 -2.62 -8.54 -6.18
CA GLU A 58 -1.25 -8.46 -6.72
C GLU A 58 -0.35 -7.62 -5.81
N ILE A 59 -0.94 -6.82 -4.95
CA ILE A 59 -0.21 -5.94 -4.02
C ILE A 59 -0.19 -6.52 -2.62
N PHE A 60 -1.34 -6.99 -2.15
CA PHE A 60 -1.52 -7.49 -0.79
C PHE A 60 -1.71 -8.99 -0.79
N THR A 61 -0.98 -9.67 0.10
CA THR A 61 -1.14 -11.10 0.30
C THR A 61 -2.20 -11.29 1.37
N PRO A 62 -3.34 -11.91 1.08
CA PRO A 62 -4.36 -12.10 2.10
C PRO A 62 -3.84 -13.00 3.21
N PRO A 63 -4.35 -12.82 4.44
CA PRO A 63 -3.98 -13.73 5.52
C PRO A 63 -4.31 -15.15 5.11
N THR A 64 -3.42 -16.08 5.45
CA THR A 64 -3.66 -17.48 5.14
C THR A 64 -4.93 -17.92 5.85
N ALA A 65 -5.89 -18.40 5.09
CA ALA A 65 -7.10 -18.93 5.69
C ALA A 65 -6.75 -20.19 6.48
N ALA A 66 -7.22 -20.21 7.70
CA ALA A 66 -6.98 -21.38 8.55
C ALA A 66 -7.72 -22.59 7.97
#